data_229bb8021e7179b9b14a8b0af079a88b
#
_entry.id   229bb8021e7179b9b14a8b0af079a88b
#
_cell.length_a   1.000
_cell.length_b   1.000
_cell.length_c   1.000
_cell.angle_alpha   90.00
_cell.angle_beta   90.00
_cell.angle_gamma   90.00
#
_symmetry.space_group_name_H-M   'P 1'
#
loop_
_entity.id
_entity.type
_entity.pdbx_description
1 polymer ?
#
loop_
_entity_poly.entity_id
_entity_poly.type
_entity_poly.pdbx_seq_one_letter_code
_entity_poly.pdbx_strand_id
1 'polypeptide(L)'
;MGRLRVFIAVLLTGLCLGGVNARAQFKDQAFQQNYNDTTMTEKSDTTDKLFSFKELFQGLGHKKEIKIGTVFGGSVILPGSGQIYNRDYWKLPVVYGGIAACAGVGGYYASQYKKSVAAGTPNESYKTTATWLYVGAGLVYWGSLLDAAAFYPSDGKPNPGRAAIYSALLPGLGQAYNGEYWKIPIYYTGLLTAGYFVWNNNLNYNRFRNIYKEATSTETTYTGPITAEQAKYYRDSYRRLRDYSIVATALVYVLQIIDANVFAFMYDFEVSDDITMSVEPAVLAPDNAYAMRTPTNGAVGMRVGFRF
;
A
#
# COMPACT_ATOMS: atom_id res chain seq x y z
N MET A 1 -4.75 17.44 28.42
CA MET A 1 -6.14 17.20 27.99
C MET A 1 -6.55 17.97 26.72
N GLY A 2 -6.04 19.18 26.41
CA GLY A 2 -6.41 19.97 25.22
C GLY A 2 -6.01 19.34 23.88
N ARG A 3 -4.83 18.73 23.78
CA ARG A 3 -4.31 18.16 22.52
C ARG A 3 -5.08 16.91 22.06
N LEU A 4 -5.62 16.11 22.99
CA LEU A 4 -6.44 14.95 22.66
C LEU A 4 -7.81 15.34 22.09
N ARG A 5 -8.39 16.44 22.59
CA ARG A 5 -9.68 16.97 22.10
C ARG A 5 -9.56 17.52 20.68
N VAL A 6 -8.45 18.19 20.36
CA VAL A 6 -8.16 18.67 18.99
C VAL A 6 -7.99 17.50 18.02
N PHE A 7 -7.32 16.43 18.46
CA PHE A 7 -7.10 15.23 17.65
C PHE A 7 -8.41 14.47 17.36
N ILE A 8 -9.28 14.33 18.37
CA ILE A 8 -10.62 13.71 18.21
C ILE A 8 -11.51 14.59 17.32
N ALA A 9 -11.42 15.92 17.42
CA ALA A 9 -12.17 16.82 16.56
C ALA A 9 -11.73 16.74 15.10
N VAL A 10 -10.44 16.64 14.81
CA VAL A 10 -9.91 16.45 13.45
C VAL A 10 -10.31 15.09 12.88
N LEU A 11 -10.34 14.05 13.70
CA LEU A 11 -10.75 12.70 13.29
C LEU A 11 -12.25 12.63 13.00
N LEU A 12 -13.08 13.29 13.82
CA LEU A 12 -14.53 13.40 13.61
C LEU A 12 -14.89 14.25 12.39
N THR A 13 -14.19 15.37 12.16
CA THR A 13 -14.40 16.17 10.96
C THR A 13 -13.98 15.47 9.68
N GLY A 14 -12.91 14.65 9.71
CA GLY A 14 -12.52 13.77 8.61
C GLY A 14 -13.58 12.71 8.29
N LEU A 15 -14.21 12.13 9.32
CA LEU A 15 -15.31 11.16 9.14
C LEU A 15 -16.59 11.82 8.61
N CYS A 16 -16.91 13.05 9.03
CA CYS A 16 -18.12 13.76 8.58
C CYS A 16 -18.02 14.27 7.13
N LEU A 17 -16.82 14.58 6.65
CA LEU A 17 -16.61 15.00 5.26
C LEU A 17 -16.60 13.81 4.27
N GLY A 18 -16.44 12.56 4.76
CA GLY A 18 -16.54 11.33 3.97
C GLY A 18 -17.97 10.83 3.70
N GLY A 19 -18.99 11.54 4.15
CA GLY A 19 -20.41 11.17 3.98
C GLY A 19 -20.99 11.43 2.59
N VAL A 20 -20.23 11.22 1.51
CA VAL A 20 -20.75 11.25 0.14
C VAL A 20 -21.01 9.83 -0.30
N ASN A 21 -22.29 9.43 -0.19
CA ASN A 21 -22.93 8.32 -0.91
C ASN A 21 -22.00 7.20 -1.45
N ALA A 22 -21.40 6.43 -0.55
CA ALA A 22 -20.86 5.14 -0.91
C ALA A 22 -22.03 4.18 -1.15
N ARG A 23 -22.54 4.14 -2.37
CA ARG A 23 -23.39 3.05 -2.84
C ARG A 23 -22.50 1.84 -3.04
N ALA A 24 -22.32 1.05 -1.99
CA ALA A 24 -21.73 -0.29 -2.12
C ALA A 24 -22.75 -1.15 -2.88
N GLN A 25 -22.63 -1.20 -4.19
CA GLN A 25 -23.32 -2.21 -4.98
C GLN A 25 -22.49 -3.50 -4.91
N PHE A 26 -22.85 -4.36 -3.97
CA PHE A 26 -22.41 -5.75 -3.98
C PHE A 26 -23.16 -6.44 -5.15
N LYS A 27 -22.47 -6.73 -6.23
CA LYS A 27 -23.02 -7.53 -7.32
C LYS A 27 -22.81 -9.01 -7.00
N ASP A 28 -23.90 -9.75 -6.74
CA ASP A 28 -23.89 -11.21 -6.61
C ASP A 28 -23.33 -11.95 -7.84
N GLN A 29 -23.25 -11.28 -8.98
CA GLN A 29 -22.69 -11.84 -10.22
C GLN A 29 -21.17 -12.05 -10.21
N ALA A 30 -20.43 -11.43 -9.30
CA ALA A 30 -19.00 -11.68 -9.17
C ALA A 30 -18.70 -13.12 -8.70
N PHE A 31 -19.69 -13.83 -8.15
CA PHE A 31 -19.58 -15.21 -7.70
C PHE A 31 -20.28 -16.22 -8.61
N GLN A 32 -20.98 -15.78 -9.65
CA GLN A 32 -21.58 -16.66 -10.67
C GLN A 32 -20.73 -16.69 -11.94
N GLN A 33 -19.43 -16.90 -11.81
CA GLN A 33 -18.65 -17.39 -12.94
C GLN A 33 -19.16 -18.79 -13.27
N ASN A 34 -19.82 -18.88 -14.44
CA ASN A 34 -20.32 -20.13 -15.00
C ASN A 34 -19.15 -21.09 -15.14
N TYR A 35 -19.11 -22.14 -14.33
CA TYR A 35 -18.04 -23.15 -14.27
C TYR A 35 -17.95 -24.02 -15.53
N ASN A 36 -18.67 -23.66 -16.59
CA ASN A 36 -18.80 -24.42 -17.83
C ASN A 36 -18.10 -23.80 -19.06
N ASP A 37 -17.23 -22.78 -18.85
CA ASP A 37 -16.39 -22.32 -19.97
C ASP A 37 -15.12 -23.17 -20.07
N THR A 38 -15.27 -24.33 -20.73
CA THR A 38 -14.24 -25.33 -20.99
C THR A 38 -13.23 -24.89 -22.07
N THR A 39 -13.16 -23.64 -22.45
CA THR A 39 -12.26 -23.14 -23.51
C THR A 39 -11.10 -22.28 -23.04
N MET A 40 -11.05 -21.93 -21.75
CA MET A 40 -9.86 -21.32 -21.16
C MET A 40 -9.04 -22.40 -20.42
N THR A 41 -8.32 -23.21 -21.20
CA THR A 41 -7.20 -23.98 -20.68
C THR A 41 -6.02 -23.03 -20.44
N GLU A 42 -6.23 -21.99 -19.63
CA GLU A 42 -5.12 -21.45 -18.88
C GLU A 42 -4.76 -22.50 -17.85
N LYS A 43 -3.66 -23.23 -18.13
CA LYS A 43 -2.95 -23.97 -17.10
C LYS A 43 -2.78 -23.05 -15.90
N SER A 44 -3.66 -23.20 -14.94
CA SER A 44 -3.46 -22.74 -13.58
C SER A 44 -2.25 -23.53 -13.06
N ASP A 45 -1.06 -23.09 -13.43
CA ASP A 45 0.18 -23.51 -12.79
C ASP A 45 0.12 -22.96 -11.37
N THR A 46 -0.45 -23.75 -10.47
CA THR A 46 -0.49 -23.54 -9.02
C THR A 46 0.91 -23.48 -8.38
N THR A 47 1.94 -23.40 -9.18
CA THR A 47 3.32 -23.09 -8.82
C THR A 47 3.79 -21.77 -9.45
N ASP A 48 2.99 -20.72 -9.39
CA ASP A 48 3.46 -19.37 -9.72
C ASP A 48 4.55 -19.00 -8.71
N LYS A 49 5.80 -19.36 -9.06
CA LYS A 49 6.98 -18.92 -8.31
C LYS A 49 6.96 -17.39 -8.34
N LEU A 50 6.82 -16.79 -7.17
CA LEU A 50 6.79 -15.34 -6.98
C LEU A 50 7.98 -14.63 -7.67
N PHE A 51 9.10 -15.34 -7.83
CA PHE A 51 10.30 -14.85 -8.48
C PHE A 51 11.12 -15.99 -9.04
N SER A 52 11.60 -15.89 -10.29
CA SER A 52 12.50 -16.84 -10.93
C SER A 52 13.67 -16.13 -11.60
N PHE A 53 14.88 -16.42 -11.17
CA PHE A 53 16.10 -15.88 -11.81
C PHE A 53 16.20 -16.28 -13.29
N LYS A 54 15.76 -17.50 -13.65
CA LYS A 54 15.77 -17.97 -15.05
C LYS A 54 14.87 -17.08 -15.92
N GLU A 55 13.67 -16.75 -15.43
CA GLU A 55 12.75 -15.85 -16.14
C GLU A 55 13.31 -14.43 -16.21
N LEU A 56 13.91 -13.94 -15.12
CA LEU A 56 14.56 -12.64 -15.11
C LEU A 56 15.63 -12.54 -16.20
N PHE A 57 16.56 -13.50 -16.27
CA PHE A 57 17.62 -13.49 -17.29
C PHE A 57 17.08 -13.65 -18.71
N GLN A 58 16.02 -14.42 -18.92
CA GLN A 58 15.35 -14.53 -20.22
C GLN A 58 14.68 -13.20 -20.60
N GLY A 59 14.06 -12.51 -19.65
CA GLY A 59 13.47 -11.19 -19.85
C GLY A 59 14.52 -10.10 -20.12
N LEU A 60 15.62 -10.07 -19.35
CA LEU A 60 16.73 -9.14 -19.58
C LEU A 60 17.37 -9.34 -20.98
N GLY A 61 17.37 -10.58 -21.47
CA GLY A 61 17.79 -10.89 -22.85
C GLY A 61 16.72 -10.62 -23.90
N HIS A 62 15.56 -10.05 -23.55
CA HIS A 62 14.41 -9.78 -24.44
C HIS A 62 13.89 -11.01 -25.22
N LYS A 63 14.13 -12.21 -24.68
CA LYS A 63 13.68 -13.47 -25.28
C LYS A 63 12.25 -13.82 -24.90
N LYS A 64 11.74 -13.25 -23.79
CA LYS A 64 10.40 -13.49 -23.26
C LYS A 64 9.92 -12.24 -22.52
N GLU A 65 8.66 -11.91 -22.67
CA GLU A 65 7.99 -10.94 -21.81
C GLU A 65 7.82 -11.54 -20.41
N ILE A 66 8.14 -10.76 -19.38
CA ILE A 66 8.07 -11.19 -17.98
C ILE A 66 7.16 -10.26 -17.18
N LYS A 67 6.51 -10.80 -16.15
CA LYS A 67 5.61 -10.05 -15.29
C LYS A 67 6.37 -8.89 -14.58
N ILE A 68 5.70 -7.77 -14.38
CA ILE A 68 6.27 -6.58 -13.72
C ILE A 68 6.86 -6.91 -12.33
N GLY A 69 6.24 -7.83 -11.58
CA GLY A 69 6.74 -8.31 -10.29
C GLY A 69 8.14 -8.95 -10.38
N THR A 70 8.41 -9.69 -11.45
CA THR A 70 9.73 -10.30 -11.70
C THR A 70 10.77 -9.23 -12.08
N VAL A 71 10.40 -8.23 -12.90
CA VAL A 71 11.28 -7.10 -13.25
C VAL A 71 11.61 -6.28 -12.00
N PHE A 72 10.60 -5.97 -11.20
CA PHE A 72 10.78 -5.22 -9.96
C PHE A 72 11.62 -5.98 -8.94
N GLY A 73 11.31 -7.28 -8.70
CA GLY A 73 12.10 -8.14 -7.83
C GLY A 73 13.56 -8.25 -8.28
N GLY A 74 13.79 -8.33 -9.60
CA GLY A 74 15.12 -8.24 -10.20
C GLY A 74 15.81 -6.92 -9.88
N SER A 75 15.10 -5.80 -9.97
CA SER A 75 15.64 -4.47 -9.70
C SER A 75 15.97 -4.26 -8.22
N VAL A 76 15.24 -4.90 -7.31
CA VAL A 76 15.54 -4.91 -5.87
C VAL A 76 16.85 -5.64 -5.57
N ILE A 77 17.13 -6.76 -6.27
CA ILE A 77 18.36 -7.54 -6.06
C ILE A 77 19.54 -6.93 -6.84
N LEU A 78 19.29 -6.56 -8.09
CA LEU A 78 20.29 -5.99 -9.01
C LEU A 78 19.79 -4.61 -9.48
N PRO A 79 20.23 -3.51 -8.82
CA PRO A 79 19.89 -2.16 -9.26
C PRO A 79 20.20 -1.99 -10.76
N GLY A 80 19.24 -1.46 -11.52
CA GLY A 80 19.43 -1.28 -12.96
C GLY A 80 18.86 -2.41 -13.84
N SER A 81 18.47 -3.55 -13.29
CA SER A 81 17.90 -4.63 -14.11
C SER A 81 16.58 -4.21 -14.78
N GLY A 82 15.75 -3.40 -14.11
CA GLY A 82 14.55 -2.84 -14.71
C GLY A 82 14.84 -1.89 -15.86
N GLN A 83 15.88 -1.07 -15.75
CA GLN A 83 16.35 -0.19 -16.83
C GLN A 83 16.87 -1.00 -18.03
N ILE A 84 17.53 -2.14 -17.79
CA ILE A 84 17.94 -3.07 -18.87
C ILE A 84 16.72 -3.64 -19.56
N TYR A 85 15.72 -4.11 -18.81
CA TYR A 85 14.47 -4.65 -19.36
C TYR A 85 13.69 -3.60 -20.17
N ASN A 86 13.63 -2.36 -19.68
CA ASN A 86 12.95 -1.24 -20.32
C ASN A 86 13.78 -0.65 -21.50
N ARG A 87 14.98 -1.17 -21.77
CA ARG A 87 15.95 -0.70 -22.79
C ARG A 87 16.51 0.70 -22.52
N ASP A 88 16.43 1.19 -21.30
CA ASP A 88 16.92 2.49 -20.87
C ASP A 88 18.39 2.42 -20.40
N TYR A 89 19.28 1.86 -21.22
CA TYR A 89 20.68 1.61 -20.88
C TYR A 89 21.45 2.87 -20.47
N TRP A 90 21.07 4.03 -21.00
CA TRP A 90 21.70 5.30 -20.68
C TRP A 90 21.54 5.72 -19.22
N LYS A 91 20.53 5.18 -18.52
CA LYS A 91 20.27 5.45 -17.10
C LYS A 91 21.21 4.65 -16.18
N LEU A 92 21.79 3.54 -16.65
CA LEU A 92 22.67 2.69 -15.85
C LEU A 92 23.90 3.44 -15.30
N PRO A 93 24.66 4.22 -16.11
CA PRO A 93 25.74 5.01 -15.58
C PRO A 93 25.31 6.02 -14.52
N VAL A 94 24.12 6.59 -14.62
CA VAL A 94 23.57 7.53 -13.64
C VAL A 94 23.25 6.82 -12.32
N VAL A 95 22.61 5.66 -12.37
CA VAL A 95 22.25 4.86 -11.18
C VAL A 95 23.52 4.37 -10.48
N TYR A 96 24.40 3.67 -11.19
CA TYR A 96 25.61 3.12 -10.59
C TYR A 96 26.61 4.20 -10.21
N GLY A 97 26.79 5.23 -11.05
CA GLY A 97 27.66 6.37 -10.77
C GLY A 97 27.17 7.18 -9.57
N GLY A 98 25.85 7.41 -9.46
CA GLY A 98 25.25 8.10 -8.33
C GLY A 98 25.42 7.32 -7.01
N ILE A 99 25.12 6.01 -7.01
CA ILE A 99 25.32 5.16 -5.85
C ILE A 99 26.80 5.11 -5.46
N ALA A 100 27.71 4.86 -6.42
CA ALA A 100 29.14 4.75 -6.16
C ALA A 100 29.74 6.07 -5.65
N ALA A 101 29.37 7.21 -6.22
CA ALA A 101 29.83 8.52 -5.78
C ALA A 101 29.35 8.81 -4.35
N CYS A 102 28.06 8.66 -4.09
CA CYS A 102 27.50 8.90 -2.76
C CYS A 102 28.07 7.94 -1.70
N ALA A 103 28.14 6.64 -2.00
CA ALA A 103 28.65 5.64 -1.06
C ALA A 103 30.16 5.77 -0.87
N GLY A 104 30.92 6.05 -1.93
CA GLY A 104 32.39 6.20 -1.87
C GLY A 104 32.79 7.44 -1.07
N VAL A 105 32.22 8.60 -1.40
CA VAL A 105 32.49 9.85 -0.66
C VAL A 105 31.96 9.75 0.77
N GLY A 106 30.78 9.09 0.98
CA GLY A 106 30.24 8.80 2.31
C GLY A 106 31.20 7.94 3.13
N GLY A 107 31.78 6.90 2.55
CA GLY A 107 32.79 6.04 3.18
C GLY A 107 34.05 6.80 3.55
N TYR A 108 34.51 7.72 2.70
CA TYR A 108 35.64 8.60 3.02
C TYR A 108 35.36 9.43 4.29
N TYR A 109 34.21 10.15 4.34
CA TYR A 109 33.86 10.96 5.51
C TYR A 109 33.61 10.11 6.77
N ALA A 110 33.03 8.91 6.64
CA ALA A 110 32.88 7.97 7.75
C ALA A 110 34.23 7.51 8.30
N SER A 111 35.21 7.30 7.44
CA SER A 111 36.60 6.99 7.83
C SER A 111 37.26 8.17 8.55
N GLN A 112 37.10 9.40 8.06
CA GLN A 112 37.59 10.61 8.73
C GLN A 112 36.97 10.83 10.10
N TYR A 113 35.67 10.56 10.22
CA TYR A 113 34.99 10.59 11.54
C TYR A 113 35.62 9.60 12.51
N LYS A 114 35.83 8.33 12.10
CA LYS A 114 36.48 7.32 12.94
C LYS A 114 37.88 7.75 13.39
N LYS A 115 38.65 8.35 12.49
CA LYS A 115 39.98 8.87 12.82
C LYS A 115 39.93 10.02 13.83
N SER A 116 38.97 10.96 13.69
CA SER A 116 38.78 12.08 14.62
C SER A 116 38.36 11.60 16.03
N VAL A 117 37.53 10.58 16.11
CA VAL A 117 37.17 9.93 17.39
C VAL A 117 38.37 9.27 18.03
N ALA A 118 39.20 8.55 17.27
CA ALA A 118 40.42 7.91 17.78
C ALA A 118 41.47 8.93 18.26
N ALA A 119 41.50 10.13 17.66
CA ALA A 119 42.35 11.25 18.07
C ALA A 119 41.81 12.04 19.25
N GLY A 120 40.67 11.66 19.86
CA GLY A 120 40.05 12.35 20.98
C GLY A 120 39.37 13.68 20.62
N THR A 121 39.29 14.03 19.37
CA THR A 121 38.63 15.27 18.86
C THR A 121 37.53 14.94 17.85
N PRO A 122 36.38 14.39 18.28
CA PRO A 122 35.33 13.94 17.38
C PRO A 122 34.74 15.11 16.60
N ASN A 123 34.72 14.99 15.25
CA ASN A 123 34.13 15.98 14.39
C ASN A 123 32.76 15.49 13.86
N GLU A 124 31.70 15.96 14.50
CA GLU A 124 30.32 15.57 14.16
C GLU A 124 29.91 15.98 12.72
N SER A 125 30.58 16.98 12.14
CA SER A 125 30.34 17.38 10.74
C SER A 125 30.63 16.25 9.77
N TYR A 126 31.71 15.48 9.99
CA TYR A 126 32.05 14.33 9.15
C TYR A 126 31.00 13.23 9.23
N LYS A 127 30.48 12.96 10.43
CA LYS A 127 29.40 12.00 10.65
C LYS A 127 28.12 12.42 9.93
N THR A 128 27.73 13.66 10.09
CA THR A 128 26.53 14.22 9.44
C THR A 128 26.64 14.17 7.92
N THR A 129 27.78 14.58 7.36
CA THR A 129 28.04 14.51 5.92
C THR A 129 27.99 13.08 5.39
N ALA A 130 28.64 12.13 6.08
CA ALA A 130 28.61 10.73 5.71
C ALA A 130 27.16 10.18 5.72
N THR A 131 26.38 10.53 6.74
CA THR A 131 24.97 10.09 6.87
C THR A 131 24.14 10.60 5.70
N TRP A 132 24.23 11.89 5.35
CA TRP A 132 23.49 12.44 4.22
C TRP A 132 23.90 11.85 2.86
N LEU A 133 25.16 11.53 2.69
CA LEU A 133 25.64 10.85 1.48
C LEU A 133 25.10 9.42 1.38
N TYR A 134 25.05 8.67 2.45
CA TYR A 134 24.42 7.34 2.44
C TYR A 134 22.91 7.41 2.20
N VAL A 135 22.23 8.41 2.76
CA VAL A 135 20.83 8.69 2.44
C VAL A 135 20.68 9.01 0.95
N GLY A 136 21.58 9.82 0.38
CA GLY A 136 21.61 10.11 -1.06
C GLY A 136 21.75 8.86 -1.92
N ALA A 137 22.69 7.95 -1.56
CA ALA A 137 22.83 6.67 -2.26
C ALA A 137 21.53 5.84 -2.20
N GLY A 138 20.88 5.80 -1.03
CA GLY A 138 19.58 5.14 -0.84
C GLY A 138 18.47 5.77 -1.70
N LEU A 139 18.45 7.08 -1.84
CA LEU A 139 17.48 7.79 -2.68
C LEU A 139 17.70 7.52 -4.18
N VAL A 140 18.93 7.45 -4.64
CA VAL A 140 19.25 7.07 -6.03
C VAL A 140 18.79 5.64 -6.31
N TYR A 141 19.07 4.71 -5.39
CA TYR A 141 18.60 3.34 -5.51
C TYR A 141 17.07 3.26 -5.52
N TRP A 142 16.40 3.92 -4.58
CA TRP A 142 14.95 3.96 -4.50
C TRP A 142 14.32 4.59 -5.75
N GLY A 143 14.91 5.67 -6.26
CA GLY A 143 14.51 6.29 -7.54
C GLY A 143 14.63 5.34 -8.73
N SER A 144 15.67 4.49 -8.76
CA SER A 144 15.82 3.47 -9.81
C SER A 144 14.73 2.40 -9.76
N LEU A 145 14.21 2.05 -8.57
CA LEU A 145 13.09 1.12 -8.42
C LEU A 145 11.77 1.73 -8.93
N LEU A 146 11.53 3.01 -8.62
CA LEU A 146 10.36 3.75 -9.17
C LEU A 146 10.43 3.82 -10.69
N ASP A 147 11.59 4.15 -11.24
CA ASP A 147 11.84 4.25 -12.68
C ASP A 147 11.61 2.89 -13.38
N ALA A 148 12.08 1.80 -12.80
CA ALA A 148 11.85 0.44 -13.32
C ALA A 148 10.37 0.09 -13.45
N ALA A 149 9.55 0.51 -12.49
CA ALA A 149 8.11 0.30 -12.52
C ALA A 149 7.40 1.27 -13.47
N ALA A 150 7.86 2.53 -13.54
CA ALA A 150 7.26 3.59 -14.35
C ALA A 150 7.36 3.31 -15.85
N PHE A 151 8.51 2.86 -16.30
CA PHE A 151 8.79 2.62 -17.73
C PHE A 151 8.55 1.17 -18.17
N TYR A 152 8.01 0.33 -17.30
CA TYR A 152 7.59 -1.01 -17.71
C TYR A 152 6.52 -0.91 -18.82
N PRO A 153 6.62 -1.67 -19.92
CA PRO A 153 5.65 -1.65 -21.01
C PRO A 153 4.23 -1.92 -20.50
N SER A 154 3.24 -1.14 -20.95
CA SER A 154 1.83 -1.35 -20.62
C SER A 154 0.95 -0.84 -21.75
N ASP A 155 -0.21 -1.47 -21.93
CA ASP A 155 -1.18 -1.21 -23.00
C ASP A 155 -2.06 0.05 -22.76
N GLY A 156 -1.59 1.00 -21.96
CA GLY A 156 -2.33 2.22 -21.62
C GLY A 156 -3.37 2.05 -20.52
N LYS A 157 -3.65 0.83 -20.08
CA LYS A 157 -4.57 0.52 -18.97
C LYS A 157 -3.82 0.51 -17.63
N PRO A 158 -4.50 0.81 -16.51
CA PRO A 158 -3.93 0.65 -15.19
C PRO A 158 -3.48 -0.79 -14.95
N ASN A 159 -2.19 -0.96 -14.65
CA ASN A 159 -1.63 -2.29 -14.37
C ASN A 159 -1.63 -2.54 -12.85
N PRO A 160 -2.33 -3.59 -12.36
CA PRO A 160 -2.43 -3.89 -10.93
C PRO A 160 -1.09 -4.07 -10.23
N GLY A 161 -0.14 -4.75 -10.90
CA GLY A 161 1.20 -4.92 -10.38
C GLY A 161 1.96 -3.59 -10.23
N ARG A 162 1.79 -2.65 -11.18
CA ARG A 162 2.36 -1.31 -11.10
C ARG A 162 1.75 -0.49 -9.97
N ALA A 163 0.42 -0.52 -9.82
CA ALA A 163 -0.28 0.15 -8.73
C ALA A 163 0.19 -0.34 -7.35
N ALA A 164 0.35 -1.67 -7.19
CA ALA A 164 0.87 -2.27 -5.97
C ALA A 164 2.32 -1.85 -5.67
N ILE A 165 3.21 -1.86 -6.67
CA ILE A 165 4.62 -1.45 -6.53
C ILE A 165 4.70 0.04 -6.17
N TYR A 166 3.93 0.89 -6.80
CA TYR A 166 3.88 2.32 -6.50
C TYR A 166 3.44 2.57 -5.04
N SER A 167 2.39 1.89 -4.59
CA SER A 167 1.92 1.97 -3.20
C SER A 167 2.92 1.40 -2.20
N ALA A 168 3.69 0.37 -2.58
CA ALA A 168 4.74 -0.21 -1.76
C ALA A 168 6.00 0.69 -1.66
N LEU A 169 6.31 1.45 -2.71
CA LEU A 169 7.45 2.38 -2.69
C LEU A 169 7.10 3.70 -2.02
N LEU A 170 5.91 4.23 -2.30
CA LEU A 170 5.43 5.48 -1.72
C LEU A 170 3.93 5.34 -1.41
N PRO A 171 3.54 5.38 -0.13
CA PRO A 171 2.12 5.32 0.24
C PRO A 171 1.32 6.38 -0.51
N GLY A 172 0.18 5.97 -1.10
CA GLY A 172 -0.68 6.86 -1.86
C GLY A 172 -0.34 6.98 -3.35
N LEU A 173 0.86 6.59 -3.80
CA LEU A 173 1.24 6.74 -5.21
C LEU A 173 0.45 5.79 -6.13
N GLY A 174 0.12 4.59 -5.65
CA GLY A 174 -0.74 3.66 -6.38
C GLY A 174 -2.18 4.15 -6.51
N GLN A 175 -2.72 4.77 -5.47
CA GLN A 175 -4.03 5.43 -5.51
C GLN A 175 -4.02 6.61 -6.51
N ALA A 176 -2.94 7.40 -6.51
CA ALA A 176 -2.77 8.47 -7.49
C ALA A 176 -2.70 7.93 -8.93
N TYR A 177 -1.99 6.81 -9.14
CA TYR A 177 -1.90 6.14 -10.44
C TYR A 177 -3.26 5.64 -10.94
N ASN A 178 -4.13 5.19 -10.03
CA ASN A 178 -5.49 4.74 -10.35
C ASN A 178 -6.50 5.91 -10.49
N GLY A 179 -6.09 7.16 -10.21
CA GLY A 179 -6.97 8.33 -10.22
C GLY A 179 -7.79 8.53 -8.93
N GLU A 180 -7.56 7.69 -7.92
CA GLU A 180 -8.30 7.67 -6.65
C GLU A 180 -7.71 8.63 -5.61
N TYR A 181 -7.55 9.91 -5.95
CA TYR A 181 -6.88 10.93 -5.12
C TYR A 181 -7.53 11.14 -3.75
N TRP A 182 -8.83 10.93 -3.64
CA TRP A 182 -9.58 11.12 -2.40
C TRP A 182 -9.22 10.12 -1.29
N LYS A 183 -8.66 8.95 -1.64
CA LYS A 183 -8.20 7.93 -0.69
C LYS A 183 -6.85 8.28 -0.06
N ILE A 184 -6.04 9.08 -0.73
CA ILE A 184 -4.70 9.44 -0.28
C ILE A 184 -4.73 10.07 1.13
N PRO A 185 -5.55 11.11 1.40
CA PRO A 185 -5.64 11.69 2.75
C PRO A 185 -6.05 10.69 3.82
N ILE A 186 -6.92 9.72 3.49
CA ILE A 186 -7.39 8.70 4.44
C ILE A 186 -6.24 7.82 4.89
N TYR A 187 -5.45 7.28 3.93
CA TYR A 187 -4.31 6.43 4.25
C TYR A 187 -3.20 7.19 4.97
N TYR A 188 -2.90 8.43 4.56
CA TYR A 188 -1.93 9.27 5.27
C TYR A 188 -2.37 9.58 6.69
N THR A 189 -3.64 9.89 6.92
CA THR A 189 -4.17 10.10 8.28
C THR A 189 -4.02 8.84 9.14
N GLY A 190 -4.33 7.67 8.58
CA GLY A 190 -4.14 6.39 9.26
C GLY A 190 -2.68 6.13 9.63
N LEU A 191 -1.76 6.29 8.67
CA LEU A 191 -0.32 6.09 8.86
C LEU A 191 0.28 7.09 9.86
N LEU A 192 -0.08 8.38 9.76
CA LEU A 192 0.41 9.41 10.67
C LEU A 192 -0.10 9.18 12.10
N THR A 193 -1.38 8.79 12.24
CA THR A 193 -1.96 8.47 13.55
C THR A 193 -1.28 7.26 14.18
N ALA A 194 -1.14 6.17 13.43
CA ALA A 194 -0.46 4.98 13.91
C ALA A 194 1.01 5.25 14.24
N GLY A 195 1.71 5.99 13.39
CA GLY A 195 3.09 6.43 13.62
C GLY A 195 3.25 7.32 14.86
N TYR A 196 2.30 8.22 15.10
CA TYR A 196 2.27 9.02 16.33
C TYR A 196 2.14 8.13 17.58
N PHE A 197 1.28 7.10 17.55
CA PHE A 197 1.18 6.18 18.67
C PHE A 197 2.47 5.38 18.88
N VAL A 198 3.14 4.92 17.81
CA VAL A 198 4.47 4.27 17.93
C VAL A 198 5.47 5.20 18.60
N TRP A 199 5.57 6.42 18.14
CA TRP A 199 6.49 7.42 18.69
C TRP A 199 6.19 7.76 20.14
N ASN A 200 4.93 8.08 20.48
CA ASN A 200 4.50 8.44 21.82
C ASN A 200 4.70 7.28 22.82
N ASN A 201 4.32 6.07 22.45
CA ASN A 201 4.48 4.89 23.29
C ASN A 201 5.97 4.54 23.48
N ASN A 202 6.81 4.75 22.46
CA ASN A 202 8.26 4.56 22.57
C ASN A 202 8.92 5.60 23.49
N LEU A 203 8.50 6.87 23.45
CA LEU A 203 8.98 7.90 24.38
C LEU A 203 8.64 7.52 25.83
N ASN A 204 7.39 7.13 26.10
CA ASN A 204 6.96 6.74 27.44
C ASN A 204 7.65 5.45 27.90
N TYR A 205 7.82 4.47 27.00
CA TYR A 205 8.62 3.27 27.31
C TYR A 205 10.05 3.63 27.76
N ASN A 206 10.74 4.48 27.00
CA ASN A 206 12.10 4.90 27.35
C ASN A 206 12.14 5.68 28.67
N ARG A 207 11.16 6.55 28.93
CA ARG A 207 11.04 7.29 30.18
C ARG A 207 10.92 6.36 31.38
N PHE A 208 9.97 5.42 31.35
CA PHE A 208 9.78 4.49 32.48
C PHE A 208 10.89 3.44 32.56
N ARG A 209 11.55 3.08 31.47
CA ARG A 209 12.75 2.25 31.49
C ARG A 209 13.91 2.93 32.24
N ASN A 210 14.11 4.23 32.02
CA ASN A 210 15.15 4.98 32.69
C ASN A 210 14.84 5.12 34.19
N ILE A 211 13.60 5.50 34.54
CA ILE A 211 13.16 5.56 35.96
C ILE A 211 13.35 4.20 36.65
N TYR A 212 12.99 3.10 36.01
CA TYR A 212 13.19 1.75 36.57
C TYR A 212 14.67 1.45 36.79
N LYS A 213 15.56 1.83 35.86
CA LYS A 213 17.00 1.65 36.01
C LYS A 213 17.55 2.45 37.19
N GLU A 214 17.17 3.72 37.31
CA GLU A 214 17.58 4.60 38.41
C GLU A 214 17.08 4.09 39.77
N ALA A 215 15.80 3.68 39.82
CA ALA A 215 15.20 3.15 41.07
C ALA A 215 15.75 1.78 41.49
N THR A 216 16.45 1.05 40.60
CA THR A 216 17.02 -0.28 40.88
C THR A 216 18.55 -0.23 41.00
N SER A 217 19.19 0.91 40.65
CA SER A 217 20.64 1.04 40.74
C SER A 217 21.07 1.25 42.17
N THR A 218 22.15 0.57 42.57
CA THR A 218 22.75 0.68 43.96
C THR A 218 23.53 1.98 44.12
N GLU A 219 23.87 2.66 43.01
CA GLU A 219 24.72 3.85 43.01
C GLU A 219 23.95 5.17 43.10
N THR A 220 22.65 5.17 42.76
CA THR A 220 21.81 6.38 42.73
C THR A 220 20.64 6.24 43.68
N THR A 221 20.49 7.19 44.64
CA THR A 221 19.29 7.29 45.47
C THR A 221 18.17 7.96 44.68
N TYR A 222 17.32 7.15 44.10
CA TYR A 222 16.13 7.67 43.40
C TYR A 222 15.10 8.19 44.42
N THR A 223 14.81 9.47 44.39
CA THR A 223 13.83 10.17 45.26
C THR A 223 12.53 10.55 44.54
N GLY A 224 12.26 9.95 43.42
CA GLY A 224 11.05 10.27 42.62
C GLY A 224 9.76 9.65 43.17
N PRO A 225 8.59 10.14 42.75
CA PRO A 225 7.28 9.72 43.25
C PRO A 225 6.84 8.33 42.78
N ILE A 226 7.57 7.69 41.86
CA ILE A 226 7.20 6.41 41.22
C ILE A 226 8.10 5.31 41.77
N THR A 227 7.49 4.26 42.34
CA THR A 227 8.26 3.10 42.84
C THR A 227 8.86 2.27 41.69
N ALA A 228 9.91 1.48 41.98
CA ALA A 228 10.50 0.59 40.96
C ALA A 228 9.47 -0.38 40.35
N GLU A 229 8.55 -0.92 41.15
CA GLU A 229 7.50 -1.81 40.68
C GLU A 229 6.51 -1.11 39.74
N GLN A 230 6.10 0.10 40.10
CA GLN A 230 5.22 0.93 39.24
C GLN A 230 5.94 1.28 37.94
N ALA A 231 7.21 1.67 38.00
CA ALA A 231 8.00 1.98 36.80
C ALA A 231 8.13 0.76 35.87
N LYS A 232 8.33 -0.45 36.46
CA LYS A 232 8.32 -1.70 35.70
C LYS A 232 6.97 -1.96 35.03
N TYR A 233 5.86 -1.82 35.75
CA TYR A 233 4.51 -2.01 35.22
C TYR A 233 4.22 -1.06 34.04
N TYR A 234 4.50 0.23 34.20
CA TYR A 234 4.28 1.22 33.11
C TYR A 234 5.22 0.95 31.92
N ARG A 235 6.49 0.64 32.15
CA ARG A 235 7.43 0.25 31.11
C ARG A 235 6.89 -0.91 30.27
N ASP A 236 6.42 -1.98 30.92
CA ASP A 236 5.94 -3.19 30.23
C ASP A 236 4.61 -2.95 29.52
N SER A 237 3.77 -2.07 30.07
CA SER A 237 2.51 -1.64 29.41
C SER A 237 2.78 -0.82 28.15
N TYR A 238 3.66 0.19 28.22
CA TYR A 238 4.01 1.00 27.06
C TYR A 238 4.79 0.21 26.00
N ARG A 239 5.56 -0.81 26.39
CA ARG A 239 6.18 -1.74 25.47
C ARG A 239 5.11 -2.45 24.63
N ARG A 240 4.09 -3.04 25.26
CA ARG A 240 2.99 -3.72 24.55
C ARG A 240 2.21 -2.76 23.65
N LEU A 241 1.87 -1.57 24.15
CA LEU A 241 1.18 -0.57 23.36
C LEU A 241 1.98 -0.11 22.14
N ARG A 242 3.31 0.05 22.27
CA ARG A 242 4.20 0.32 21.16
C ARG A 242 4.18 -0.81 20.14
N ASP A 243 4.30 -2.05 20.59
CA ASP A 243 4.36 -3.21 19.72
C ASP A 243 3.02 -3.37 18.95
N TYR A 244 1.86 -3.15 19.59
CA TYR A 244 0.56 -3.10 18.92
C TYR A 244 0.46 -1.94 17.92
N SER A 245 1.00 -0.77 18.24
CA SER A 245 1.02 0.36 17.32
C SER A 245 1.87 0.09 16.07
N ILE A 246 2.99 -0.64 16.21
CA ILE A 246 3.82 -1.08 15.07
C ILE A 246 3.01 -2.02 14.16
N VAL A 247 2.32 -3.01 14.75
CA VAL A 247 1.48 -3.94 13.97
C VAL A 247 0.35 -3.17 13.26
N ALA A 248 -0.32 -2.24 13.94
CA ALA A 248 -1.36 -1.41 13.34
C ALA A 248 -0.81 -0.57 12.16
N THR A 249 0.38 0.02 12.30
CA THR A 249 1.03 0.77 11.20
C THR A 249 1.30 -0.14 9.99
N ALA A 250 1.81 -1.35 10.23
CA ALA A 250 2.06 -2.33 9.19
C ALA A 250 0.77 -2.77 8.49
N LEU A 251 -0.31 -2.99 9.26
CA LEU A 251 -1.62 -3.35 8.69
C LEU A 251 -2.17 -2.24 7.78
N VAL A 252 -2.15 -0.98 8.21
CA VAL A 252 -2.61 0.14 7.37
C VAL A 252 -1.76 0.25 6.11
N TYR A 253 -0.45 0.02 6.22
CA TYR A 253 0.46 0.04 5.07
C TYR A 253 0.16 -1.09 4.07
N VAL A 254 -0.09 -2.30 4.53
CA VAL A 254 -0.46 -3.43 3.67
C VAL A 254 -1.83 -3.21 3.03
N LEU A 255 -2.81 -2.73 3.81
CA LEU A 255 -4.15 -2.46 3.29
C LEU A 255 -4.15 -1.45 2.14
N GLN A 256 -3.36 -0.39 2.21
CA GLN A 256 -3.27 0.59 1.13
C GLN A 256 -2.64 0.00 -0.15
N ILE A 257 -1.71 -0.96 -0.03
CA ILE A 257 -1.12 -1.65 -1.19
C ILE A 257 -2.18 -2.56 -1.84
N ILE A 258 -2.91 -3.32 -1.02
CA ILE A 258 -3.99 -4.20 -1.50
C ILE A 258 -5.08 -3.37 -2.19
N ASP A 259 -5.51 -2.26 -1.58
CA ASP A 259 -6.52 -1.37 -2.16
C ASP A 259 -6.11 -0.85 -3.54
N ALA A 260 -4.88 -0.35 -3.68
CA ALA A 260 -4.36 0.12 -4.96
C ALA A 260 -4.33 -0.99 -6.04
N ASN A 261 -3.96 -2.21 -5.64
CA ASN A 261 -3.93 -3.36 -6.54
C ASN A 261 -5.34 -3.75 -7.00
N VAL A 262 -6.28 -3.87 -6.05
CA VAL A 262 -7.68 -4.26 -6.33
C VAL A 262 -8.36 -3.23 -7.23
N PHE A 263 -8.17 -1.93 -6.98
CA PHE A 263 -8.76 -0.88 -7.82
C PHE A 263 -8.24 -0.90 -9.26
N ALA A 264 -6.95 -1.19 -9.45
CA ALA A 264 -6.41 -1.34 -10.79
C ALA A 264 -6.99 -2.57 -11.53
N PHE A 265 -7.29 -3.65 -10.80
CA PHE A 265 -8.01 -4.80 -11.37
C PHE A 265 -9.46 -4.47 -11.73
N MET A 266 -10.11 -3.61 -10.95
CA MET A 266 -11.52 -3.25 -11.16
C MET A 266 -11.71 -2.22 -12.30
N TYR A 267 -10.64 -1.67 -12.86
CA TYR A 267 -10.71 -0.67 -13.92
C TYR A 267 -11.42 -1.17 -15.18
N ASP A 268 -11.22 -2.43 -15.55
CA ASP A 268 -11.83 -3.05 -16.71
C ASP A 268 -13.23 -3.65 -16.44
N PHE A 269 -13.70 -3.60 -15.18
CA PHE A 269 -15.07 -4.02 -14.88
C PHE A 269 -16.05 -2.91 -15.22
N GLU A 270 -16.51 -2.90 -16.45
CA GLU A 270 -17.70 -2.13 -16.83
C GLU A 270 -18.90 -2.73 -16.08
N VAL A 271 -19.44 -1.97 -15.16
CA VAL A 271 -20.77 -2.27 -14.61
C VAL A 271 -21.75 -1.91 -15.70
N SER A 272 -22.15 -2.88 -16.55
CA SER A 272 -23.23 -2.66 -17.48
C SER A 272 -24.50 -2.40 -16.69
N ASP A 273 -25.01 -1.16 -16.72
CA ASP A 273 -26.29 -0.78 -16.14
C ASP A 273 -27.48 -1.29 -17.01
N ASP A 274 -27.28 -2.45 -17.66
CA ASP A 274 -28.23 -3.01 -18.62
C ASP A 274 -29.50 -3.61 -17.99
N ILE A 275 -29.66 -3.46 -16.66
CA ILE A 275 -30.95 -3.80 -16.04
C ILE A 275 -31.92 -2.66 -16.28
N THR A 276 -32.64 -2.74 -17.38
CA THR A 276 -33.78 -1.84 -17.65
C THR A 276 -35.05 -2.47 -17.11
N MET A 277 -35.71 -1.75 -16.21
CA MET A 277 -37.06 -2.08 -15.74
C MET A 277 -38.06 -1.30 -16.60
N SER A 278 -38.82 -2.00 -17.41
CA SER A 278 -39.95 -1.40 -18.13
C SER A 278 -41.25 -1.72 -17.41
N VAL A 279 -42.06 -0.70 -17.15
CA VAL A 279 -43.39 -0.85 -16.61
C VAL A 279 -44.37 -0.40 -17.69
N GLU A 280 -45.11 -1.34 -18.27
CA GLU A 280 -46.06 -1.06 -19.32
C GLU A 280 -47.45 -1.45 -18.89
N PRO A 281 -48.48 -0.64 -19.22
CA PRO A 281 -49.85 -1.06 -19.03
C PRO A 281 -50.18 -2.26 -19.95
N ALA A 282 -50.64 -3.34 -19.40
CA ALA A 282 -50.98 -4.56 -20.14
C ALA A 282 -52.42 -4.98 -19.88
N VAL A 283 -53.07 -5.39 -20.95
CA VAL A 283 -54.37 -6.02 -20.88
C VAL A 283 -54.17 -7.53 -20.76
N LEU A 284 -54.49 -8.09 -19.61
CA LEU A 284 -54.41 -9.52 -19.35
C LEU A 284 -55.62 -10.20 -19.93
N ALA A 285 -55.50 -10.86 -21.07
CA ALA A 285 -56.50 -11.78 -21.60
C ALA A 285 -56.44 -13.10 -20.78
N PRO A 286 -57.55 -13.70 -20.37
CA PRO A 286 -57.55 -14.99 -19.70
C PRO A 286 -57.04 -16.08 -20.65
N ASP A 287 -56.06 -16.81 -20.26
CA ASP A 287 -55.34 -17.85 -21.06
C ASP A 287 -56.12 -19.17 -21.17
N ASN A 288 -57.44 -19.12 -21.04
CA ASN A 288 -58.31 -20.29 -21.12
C ASN A 288 -58.93 -20.42 -22.50
N ALA A 289 -58.45 -21.39 -23.27
CA ALA A 289 -58.97 -21.81 -24.56
C ALA A 289 -60.46 -22.23 -24.56
N TYR A 290 -61.14 -22.22 -23.42
CA TYR A 290 -62.56 -22.55 -23.27
C TYR A 290 -63.47 -21.35 -23.02
N ALA A 291 -62.96 -20.14 -22.90
CA ALA A 291 -63.76 -18.93 -22.73
C ALA A 291 -64.02 -18.22 -24.09
N MET A 292 -64.48 -18.99 -25.06
CA MET A 292 -64.98 -18.45 -26.31
C MET A 292 -66.46 -18.05 -26.09
N ARG A 293 -66.69 -16.86 -25.57
CA ARG A 293 -67.98 -16.11 -25.69
C ARG A 293 -68.18 -15.01 -24.67
N THR A 294 -67.26 -14.06 -24.55
CA THR A 294 -67.68 -12.68 -24.24
C THR A 294 -66.46 -11.76 -24.36
N PRO A 295 -66.54 -10.67 -25.11
CA PRO A 295 -65.38 -9.79 -25.35
C PRO A 295 -65.16 -8.73 -24.25
N THR A 296 -65.59 -8.95 -23.04
CA THR A 296 -65.63 -7.89 -22.02
C THR A 296 -64.85 -8.15 -20.74
N ASN A 297 -64.07 -9.20 -20.64
CA ASN A 297 -63.34 -9.49 -19.39
C ASN A 297 -61.81 -9.47 -19.57
N GLY A 298 -61.30 -8.43 -20.18
CA GLY A 298 -59.85 -8.12 -20.11
C GLY A 298 -59.58 -7.40 -18.78
N ALA A 299 -58.80 -7.99 -17.93
CA ALA A 299 -58.28 -7.29 -16.75
C ALA A 299 -57.14 -6.35 -17.18
N VAL A 300 -57.24 -5.08 -16.81
CA VAL A 300 -56.19 -4.10 -16.99
C VAL A 300 -55.19 -4.26 -15.88
N GLY A 301 -53.96 -4.56 -16.18
CA GLY A 301 -52.86 -4.72 -15.22
C GLY A 301 -51.61 -3.98 -15.68
N MET A 302 -50.56 -4.08 -14.89
CA MET A 302 -49.20 -3.60 -15.25
C MET A 302 -48.29 -4.80 -15.47
N ARG A 303 -47.56 -4.76 -16.59
CA ARG A 303 -46.49 -5.71 -16.90
C ARG A 303 -45.18 -5.09 -16.47
N VAL A 304 -44.47 -5.74 -15.56
CA VAL A 304 -43.12 -5.36 -15.17
C VAL A 304 -42.16 -6.30 -15.90
N GLY A 305 -41.40 -5.76 -16.83
CA GLY A 305 -40.37 -6.50 -17.56
C GLY A 305 -38.99 -6.11 -17.03
N PHE A 306 -38.18 -7.10 -16.67
CA PHE A 306 -36.75 -6.91 -16.40
C PHE A 306 -35.98 -7.45 -17.61
N ARG A 307 -35.11 -6.62 -18.20
CA ARG A 307 -34.14 -7.04 -19.22
C ARG A 307 -32.77 -7.05 -18.57
N PHE A 308 -32.14 -8.21 -18.60
CA PHE A 308 -30.78 -8.43 -18.11
C PHE A 308 -29.79 -8.35 -19.25
#